data_61f0e15531eff3127d7b7675657d0f4a
#
_entry.id   61f0e15531eff3127d7b7675657d0f4a
#
_cell.length_a   1.000
_cell.length_b   1.000
_cell.length_c   1.000
_cell.angle_alpha   90.00
_cell.angle_beta   90.00
_cell.angle_gamma   90.00
#
_symmetry.space_group_name_H-M   'P 1'
#
loop_
_entity.id
_entity.type
_entity.pdbx_description
1 polymer ?
#
loop_
_entity_poly.entity_id
_entity_poly.type
_entity_poly.pdbx_seq_one_letter_code
_entity_poly.pdbx_strand_id
1 'polypeptide(L)'
;ILRGEYNNNDMEKFNQVMIAQIGQYAENVFFGKPCGLMDQTACAVGGVITIDFKDPAHPVVGQTAIDLAKHGFVMCISDTKGSHADLTDDYAAIRREMESVAEQFGKKVLREVDEDEFYKALPKLRKAVGDRAGVRAMHFYNDCRRAAQLCDAVREDDFETFLRLIIEGGHSSFEFNKNAYCIKNPKAPGVPVALALSQR
;
A
#
# COMPACT_ATOMS: atom_id res chain seq x y z
N ILE A 1 -9.26 -24.29 4.04
CA ILE A 1 -8.60 -25.37 4.81
C ILE A 1 -8.65 -25.03 6.30
N LEU A 2 -7.93 -24.02 6.81
CA LEU A 2 -7.88 -23.71 8.25
C LEU A 2 -9.26 -23.62 8.89
N ARG A 3 -10.18 -22.89 8.27
CA ARG A 3 -11.54 -22.72 8.80
C ARG A 3 -12.37 -23.99 8.75
N GLY A 4 -12.26 -24.74 7.65
CA GLY A 4 -13.02 -25.99 7.45
C GLY A 4 -12.48 -27.13 8.32
N GLU A 5 -11.17 -27.35 8.32
CA GLU A 5 -10.54 -28.48 9.01
C GLU A 5 -10.50 -28.32 10.53
N TYR A 6 -10.28 -27.11 11.03
CA TYR A 6 -10.02 -26.88 12.44
C TYR A 6 -11.11 -26.11 13.18
N ASN A 7 -12.11 -25.60 12.49
CA ASN A 7 -13.10 -24.74 13.13
C ASN A 7 -14.53 -24.87 12.57
N ASN A 8 -14.86 -25.97 11.92
CA ASN A 8 -16.20 -26.25 11.38
C ASN A 8 -16.83 -25.10 10.56
N ASN A 9 -16.04 -24.37 9.82
CA ASN A 9 -16.43 -23.17 9.07
C ASN A 9 -17.00 -22.01 9.92
N ASP A 10 -16.69 -21.95 11.20
CA ASP A 10 -17.16 -20.89 12.09
C ASP A 10 -16.55 -19.53 11.69
N MET A 11 -17.38 -18.67 11.10
CA MET A 11 -17.00 -17.34 10.62
C MET A 11 -16.82 -16.33 11.74
N GLU A 12 -17.41 -16.53 12.89
CA GLU A 12 -17.26 -15.63 14.04
C GLU A 12 -15.89 -15.80 14.67
N LYS A 13 -15.43 -17.05 14.80
CA LYS A 13 -14.08 -17.35 15.30
C LYS A 13 -12.97 -17.17 14.28
N PHE A 14 -13.25 -17.47 12.99
CA PHE A 14 -12.26 -17.39 11.90
C PHE A 14 -12.76 -16.50 10.78
N ASN A 15 -12.81 -15.19 11.03
CA ASN A 15 -13.13 -14.22 10.00
C ASN A 15 -11.94 -13.99 9.05
N GLN A 16 -12.18 -13.27 7.95
CA GLN A 16 -11.19 -13.00 6.92
C GLN A 16 -9.96 -12.24 7.44
N VAL A 17 -10.19 -11.29 8.36
CA VAL A 17 -9.10 -10.51 8.96
C VAL A 17 -8.17 -11.42 9.78
N MET A 18 -8.74 -12.33 10.58
CA MET A 18 -7.94 -13.29 11.34
C MET A 18 -7.13 -14.22 10.43
N ILE A 19 -7.71 -14.68 9.32
CA ILE A 19 -7.00 -15.50 8.31
C ILE A 19 -5.83 -14.71 7.73
N ALA A 20 -6.02 -13.44 7.41
CA ALA A 20 -4.98 -12.55 6.91
C ALA A 20 -3.85 -12.37 7.95
N GLN A 21 -4.21 -12.15 9.22
CA GLN A 21 -3.25 -12.01 10.32
C GLN A 21 -2.44 -13.29 10.56
N ILE A 22 -3.04 -14.46 10.43
CA ILE A 22 -2.33 -15.76 10.49
C ILE A 22 -1.32 -15.85 9.34
N GLY A 23 -1.71 -15.47 8.11
CA GLY A 23 -0.81 -15.43 6.96
C GLY A 23 0.37 -14.49 7.17
N GLN A 24 0.12 -13.27 7.65
CA GLN A 24 1.16 -12.31 8.01
C GLN A 24 2.11 -12.85 9.08
N TYR A 25 1.57 -13.47 10.13
CA TYR A 25 2.37 -14.07 11.20
C TYR A 25 3.29 -15.17 10.64
N ALA A 26 2.76 -16.01 9.77
CA ALA A 26 3.55 -17.07 9.12
C ALA A 26 4.71 -16.48 8.31
N GLU A 27 4.50 -15.43 7.51
CA GLU A 27 5.56 -14.76 6.75
C GLU A 27 6.59 -14.09 7.67
N ASN A 28 6.14 -13.33 8.65
CA ASN A 28 7.02 -12.53 9.51
C ASN A 28 7.82 -13.39 10.48
N VAL A 29 7.21 -14.44 11.05
CA VAL A 29 7.82 -15.22 12.13
C VAL A 29 8.50 -16.49 11.62
N PHE A 30 7.84 -17.27 10.74
CA PHE A 30 8.41 -18.52 10.25
C PHE A 30 9.36 -18.34 9.08
N PHE A 31 9.03 -17.45 8.14
CA PHE A 31 9.90 -17.16 6.98
C PHE A 31 10.86 -16.01 7.23
N GLY A 32 10.67 -15.23 8.29
CA GLY A 32 11.51 -14.08 8.61
C GLY A 32 11.44 -12.95 7.59
N LYS A 33 10.38 -12.91 6.76
CA LYS A 33 10.18 -11.88 5.75
C LYS A 33 9.22 -10.81 6.28
N PRO A 34 9.70 -9.59 6.57
CA PRO A 34 8.83 -8.52 7.04
C PRO A 34 7.83 -8.13 5.94
N CYS A 35 6.55 -8.27 6.24
CA CYS A 35 5.47 -7.84 5.35
C CYS A 35 4.36 -7.11 6.12
N GLY A 36 3.60 -6.26 5.40
CA GLY A 36 2.37 -5.65 5.91
C GLY A 36 1.21 -6.64 5.95
N LEU A 37 0.01 -6.15 6.24
CA LEU A 37 -1.22 -6.96 6.32
C LEU A 37 -2.14 -6.75 5.11
N MET A 38 -1.81 -5.84 4.20
CA MET A 38 -2.68 -5.43 3.10
C MET A 38 -2.97 -6.58 2.13
N ASP A 39 -1.93 -7.22 1.63
CA ASP A 39 -2.05 -8.25 0.59
C ASP A 39 -2.80 -9.48 1.12
N GLN A 40 -2.48 -9.91 2.34
CA GLN A 40 -3.16 -11.02 3.00
C GLN A 40 -4.64 -10.71 3.24
N THR A 41 -4.97 -9.45 3.63
CA THR A 41 -6.36 -9.03 3.81
C THR A 41 -7.09 -9.00 2.48
N ALA A 42 -6.49 -8.45 1.42
CA ALA A 42 -7.08 -8.42 0.09
C ALA A 42 -7.35 -9.83 -0.45
N CYS A 43 -6.41 -10.75 -0.28
CA CYS A 43 -6.58 -12.16 -0.68
C CYS A 43 -7.64 -12.89 0.15
N ALA A 44 -7.73 -12.62 1.46
CA ALA A 44 -8.69 -13.29 2.34
C ALA A 44 -10.13 -12.81 2.13
N VAL A 45 -10.32 -11.51 1.87
CA VAL A 45 -11.64 -10.88 1.69
C VAL A 45 -12.13 -11.04 0.26
N GLY A 46 -11.26 -10.81 -0.72
CA GLY A 46 -11.56 -10.86 -2.15
C GLY A 46 -12.31 -9.63 -2.66
N GLY A 47 -12.36 -9.49 -3.99
CA GLY A 47 -13.00 -8.36 -4.65
C GLY A 47 -12.20 -7.06 -4.52
N VAL A 48 -12.89 -5.92 -4.61
CA VAL A 48 -12.34 -4.60 -4.34
C VAL A 48 -12.66 -4.21 -2.91
N ILE A 49 -11.64 -3.91 -2.14
CA ILE A 49 -11.78 -3.61 -0.71
C ILE A 49 -11.11 -2.29 -0.34
N THR A 50 -11.59 -1.72 0.73
CA THR A 50 -10.95 -0.62 1.44
C THR A 50 -10.47 -1.12 2.79
N ILE A 51 -9.29 -0.68 3.21
CA ILE A 51 -8.75 -1.07 4.51
C ILE A 51 -8.26 0.18 5.23
N ASP A 52 -8.75 0.42 6.44
CA ASP A 52 -8.15 1.41 7.35
C ASP A 52 -7.34 0.67 8.43
N PHE A 53 -6.02 0.87 8.38
CA PHE A 53 -5.07 0.34 9.35
C PHE A 53 -4.78 1.30 10.51
N LYS A 54 -5.73 2.16 10.90
CA LYS A 54 -5.56 3.00 12.09
C LYS A 54 -5.22 2.17 13.33
N ASP A 55 -5.87 1.04 13.49
CA ASP A 55 -5.49 -0.02 14.41
C ASP A 55 -5.15 -1.29 13.62
N PRO A 56 -3.84 -1.63 13.45
CA PRO A 56 -3.45 -2.83 12.70
C PRO A 56 -3.90 -4.16 13.33
N ALA A 57 -4.21 -4.17 14.63
CA ALA A 57 -4.76 -5.35 15.28
C ALA A 57 -6.25 -5.55 14.94
N HIS A 58 -6.96 -4.47 14.66
CA HIS A 58 -8.37 -4.46 14.33
C HIS A 58 -8.65 -3.58 13.10
N PRO A 59 -8.14 -3.96 11.90
CA PRO A 59 -8.33 -3.17 10.69
C PRO A 59 -9.81 -3.10 10.32
N VAL A 60 -10.24 -1.93 9.88
CA VAL A 60 -11.59 -1.76 9.35
C VAL A 60 -11.58 -2.05 7.86
N VAL A 61 -12.30 -3.09 7.46
CA VAL A 61 -12.37 -3.54 6.07
C VAL A 61 -13.75 -3.27 5.50
N GLY A 62 -13.83 -2.51 4.43
CA GLY A 62 -15.03 -2.29 3.62
C GLY A 62 -14.93 -3.04 2.30
N GLN A 63 -16.03 -3.63 1.85
CA GLN A 63 -16.13 -4.17 0.49
C GLN A 63 -16.85 -3.17 -0.41
N THR A 64 -16.37 -3.07 -1.63
CA THR A 64 -17.03 -2.35 -2.71
C THR A 64 -16.93 -3.17 -3.98
N ALA A 65 -17.71 -2.84 -4.99
CA ALA A 65 -17.67 -3.54 -6.27
C ALA A 65 -17.50 -2.52 -7.39
N ILE A 66 -16.61 -2.82 -8.31
CA ILE A 66 -16.49 -2.11 -9.57
C ILE A 66 -16.59 -3.13 -10.69
N ASP A 67 -17.47 -2.88 -11.64
CA ASP A 67 -17.62 -3.69 -12.85
C ASP A 67 -16.82 -3.04 -13.99
N LEU A 68 -15.56 -3.46 -14.14
CA LEU A 68 -14.69 -2.97 -15.19
C LEU A 68 -15.26 -3.26 -16.59
N ALA A 69 -15.93 -4.40 -16.77
CA ALA A 69 -16.48 -4.80 -18.07
C ALA A 69 -17.62 -3.88 -18.50
N LYS A 70 -18.45 -3.39 -17.58
CA LYS A 70 -19.50 -2.37 -17.82
C LYS A 70 -18.91 -1.12 -18.46
N HIS A 71 -17.69 -0.75 -18.08
CA HIS A 71 -16.99 0.43 -18.60
C HIS A 71 -16.08 0.11 -19.80
N GLY A 72 -16.10 -1.12 -20.31
CA GLY A 72 -15.29 -1.54 -21.46
C GLY A 72 -13.81 -1.83 -21.11
N PHE A 73 -13.48 -2.08 -19.85
CA PHE A 73 -12.12 -2.33 -19.37
C PHE A 73 -11.95 -3.76 -18.85
N VAL A 74 -10.71 -4.22 -18.87
CA VAL A 74 -10.28 -5.47 -18.26
C VAL A 74 -9.02 -5.24 -17.43
N MET A 75 -8.87 -5.98 -16.35
CA MET A 75 -7.64 -5.96 -15.56
C MET A 75 -6.61 -6.89 -16.20
N CYS A 76 -5.41 -6.37 -16.45
CA CYS A 76 -4.29 -7.13 -16.96
C CYS A 76 -3.13 -7.13 -15.96
N ILE A 77 -2.44 -8.26 -15.86
CA ILE A 77 -1.21 -8.39 -15.08
C ILE A 77 -0.06 -8.61 -16.07
N SER A 78 0.92 -7.68 -16.03
CA SER A 78 2.12 -7.77 -16.86
C SER A 78 3.30 -8.23 -16.01
N ASP A 79 3.88 -9.39 -16.36
CA ASP A 79 5.11 -9.88 -15.74
C ASP A 79 6.32 -9.09 -16.25
N THR A 80 6.88 -8.26 -15.41
CA THR A 80 8.08 -7.44 -15.73
C THR A 80 9.41 -8.20 -15.61
N LYS A 81 9.36 -9.50 -15.30
CA LYS A 81 10.54 -10.37 -15.08
C LYS A 81 11.49 -9.87 -13.98
N GLY A 82 11.05 -8.92 -13.14
CA GLY A 82 11.82 -8.44 -11.99
C GLY A 82 11.78 -9.43 -10.82
N SER A 83 12.90 -9.57 -10.10
CA SER A 83 12.92 -10.28 -8.82
C SER A 83 12.81 -9.29 -7.66
N HIS A 84 11.97 -9.60 -6.68
CA HIS A 84 11.87 -8.84 -5.44
C HIS A 84 12.76 -9.40 -4.31
N ALA A 85 13.44 -10.53 -4.55
CA ALA A 85 14.22 -11.24 -3.53
C ALA A 85 15.34 -10.37 -2.91
N ASP A 86 15.97 -9.53 -3.74
CA ASP A 86 17.10 -8.68 -3.32
C ASP A 86 16.68 -7.27 -2.87
N LEU A 87 15.36 -7.00 -2.78
CA LEU A 87 14.82 -5.67 -2.48
C LEU A 87 14.25 -5.54 -1.06
N THR A 88 14.43 -6.53 -0.21
CA THR A 88 13.89 -6.55 1.17
C THR A 88 14.31 -5.30 1.96
N ASP A 89 15.58 -4.89 1.86
CA ASP A 89 16.09 -3.68 2.53
C ASP A 89 15.43 -2.40 2.02
N ASP A 90 15.18 -2.32 0.71
CA ASP A 90 14.56 -1.15 0.08
C ASP A 90 13.09 -1.03 0.50
N TYR A 91 12.36 -2.15 0.59
CA TYR A 91 11.00 -2.19 1.16
C TYR A 91 10.98 -1.80 2.63
N ALA A 92 11.88 -2.39 3.43
CA ALA A 92 11.99 -2.06 4.86
C ALA A 92 12.37 -0.59 5.08
N ALA A 93 13.16 0.02 4.17
CA ALA A 93 13.53 1.42 4.24
C ALA A 93 12.32 2.36 4.06
N ILE A 94 11.31 2.00 3.28
CA ILE A 94 10.10 2.82 3.11
C ILE A 94 9.44 3.03 4.47
N ARG A 95 9.18 1.94 5.18
CA ARG A 95 8.56 1.97 6.48
C ARG A 95 9.42 2.70 7.52
N ARG A 96 10.69 2.35 7.64
CA ARG A 96 11.62 2.99 8.60
C ARG A 96 11.72 4.49 8.40
N GLU A 97 11.75 4.97 7.16
CA GLU A 97 11.83 6.39 6.87
C GLU A 97 10.55 7.13 7.22
N MET A 98 9.39 6.55 6.97
CA MET A 98 8.11 7.12 7.41
C MET A 98 8.01 7.15 8.94
N GLU A 99 8.43 6.08 9.62
CA GLU A 99 8.50 6.02 11.09
C GLU A 99 9.47 7.07 11.64
N SER A 100 10.65 7.26 11.03
CA SER A 100 11.61 8.28 11.45
C SER A 100 11.07 9.71 11.37
N VAL A 101 10.18 9.99 10.41
CA VAL A 101 9.45 11.27 10.36
C VAL A 101 8.47 11.37 11.52
N ALA A 102 7.67 10.33 11.80
CA ALA A 102 6.70 10.32 12.89
C ALA A 102 7.38 10.51 14.26
N GLU A 103 8.56 9.90 14.46
CA GLU A 103 9.36 10.02 15.68
C GLU A 103 9.76 11.47 15.98
N GLN A 104 9.94 12.34 14.97
CA GLN A 104 10.22 13.76 15.19
C GLN A 104 9.06 14.51 15.85
N PHE A 105 7.86 13.92 15.85
CA PHE A 105 6.66 14.41 16.50
C PHE A 105 6.31 13.62 17.79
N GLY A 106 7.20 12.71 18.23
CA GLY A 106 6.94 11.84 19.37
C GLY A 106 5.85 10.79 19.09
N LYS A 107 5.64 10.46 17.81
CA LYS A 107 4.63 9.49 17.35
C LYS A 107 5.30 8.24 16.80
N LYS A 108 4.55 7.12 16.73
CA LYS A 108 5.03 5.85 16.19
C LYS A 108 4.87 5.75 14.67
N VAL A 109 3.78 6.30 14.17
CA VAL A 109 3.42 6.21 12.74
C VAL A 109 2.89 7.56 12.24
N LEU A 110 3.01 7.81 10.92
CA LEU A 110 2.55 9.06 10.30
C LEU A 110 1.03 9.29 10.45
N ARG A 111 0.25 8.23 10.62
CA ARG A 111 -1.21 8.31 10.84
C ARG A 111 -1.57 9.09 12.11
N GLU A 112 -0.64 9.21 13.06
CA GLU A 112 -0.81 9.95 14.32
C GLU A 112 -0.30 11.39 14.25
N VAL A 113 0.33 11.78 13.13
CA VAL A 113 0.88 13.12 12.91
C VAL A 113 -0.08 13.92 12.05
N ASP A 114 -0.40 15.14 12.50
CA ASP A 114 -1.19 16.06 11.72
C ASP A 114 -0.44 16.52 10.47
N GLU A 115 -1.11 16.54 9.31
CA GLU A 115 -0.50 16.86 8.03
C GLU A 115 0.00 18.31 7.98
N ASP A 116 -0.76 19.27 8.53
CA ASP A 116 -0.35 20.68 8.55
C ASP A 116 0.88 20.89 9.45
N GLU A 117 0.96 20.17 10.57
CA GLU A 117 2.13 20.20 11.44
C GLU A 117 3.36 19.61 10.72
N PHE A 118 3.18 18.52 9.98
CA PHE A 118 4.24 17.97 9.16
C PHE A 118 4.78 18.98 8.14
N TYR A 119 3.91 19.65 7.36
CA TYR A 119 4.35 20.62 6.37
C TYR A 119 5.03 21.85 6.99
N LYS A 120 4.55 22.34 8.13
CA LYS A 120 5.20 23.42 8.88
C LYS A 120 6.60 23.03 9.37
N ALA A 121 6.79 21.76 9.76
CA ALA A 121 8.06 21.25 10.25
C ALA A 121 9.02 20.82 9.12
N LEU A 122 8.59 20.75 7.87
CA LEU A 122 9.33 20.19 6.75
C LEU A 122 10.78 20.72 6.60
N PRO A 123 11.08 22.02 6.76
CA PRO A 123 12.45 22.52 6.68
C PRO A 123 13.39 21.92 7.75
N LYS A 124 12.86 21.57 8.92
CA LYS A 124 13.62 20.92 10.01
C LYS A 124 13.73 19.43 9.76
N LEU A 125 12.66 18.79 9.31
CA LEU A 125 12.62 17.36 9.00
C LEU A 125 13.64 16.99 7.94
N ARG A 126 13.76 17.77 6.86
CA ARG A 126 14.76 17.55 5.81
C ARG A 126 16.18 17.47 6.34
N LYS A 127 16.51 18.25 7.36
CA LYS A 127 17.83 18.24 8.02
C LYS A 127 17.99 17.06 8.98
N ALA A 128 16.92 16.65 9.64
CA ALA A 128 16.95 15.61 10.67
C ALA A 128 16.93 14.19 10.07
N VAL A 129 16.02 13.93 9.11
CA VAL A 129 15.76 12.59 8.56
C VAL A 129 16.03 12.46 7.06
N GLY A 130 16.37 13.57 6.40
CA GLY A 130 16.70 13.62 4.98
C GLY A 130 15.50 13.83 4.06
N ASP A 131 15.77 14.23 2.81
CA ASP A 131 14.77 14.60 1.83
C ASP A 131 13.89 13.39 1.43
N ARG A 132 14.48 12.19 1.29
CA ARG A 132 13.75 11.00 0.88
C ARG A 132 12.66 10.60 1.89
N ALA A 133 12.96 10.67 3.18
CA ALA A 133 11.96 10.43 4.23
C ALA A 133 10.82 11.46 4.16
N GLY A 134 11.15 12.74 3.91
CA GLY A 134 10.16 13.80 3.75
C GLY A 134 9.23 13.56 2.56
N VAL A 135 9.74 13.23 1.37
CA VAL A 135 8.89 12.99 0.20
C VAL A 135 8.08 11.70 0.32
N ARG A 136 8.57 10.67 1.02
CA ARG A 136 7.80 9.46 1.35
C ARG A 136 6.64 9.77 2.30
N ALA A 137 6.84 10.67 3.27
CA ALA A 137 5.75 11.14 4.13
C ALA A 137 4.71 11.94 3.33
N MET A 138 5.12 12.78 2.36
CA MET A 138 4.18 13.45 1.45
C MET A 138 3.37 12.44 0.64
N HIS A 139 4.01 11.39 0.12
CA HIS A 139 3.32 10.29 -0.55
C HIS A 139 2.25 9.69 0.35
N PHE A 140 2.58 9.38 1.60
CA PHE A 140 1.65 8.81 2.57
C PHE A 140 0.38 9.66 2.73
N TYR A 141 0.50 10.97 2.97
CA TYR A 141 -0.68 11.84 3.13
C TYR A 141 -1.49 11.94 1.84
N ASN A 142 -0.83 12.12 0.70
CA ASN A 142 -1.50 12.19 -0.60
C ASN A 142 -2.22 10.89 -0.93
N ASP A 143 -1.62 9.74 -0.62
CA ASP A 143 -2.18 8.43 -0.93
C ASP A 143 -3.36 8.07 -0.01
N CYS A 144 -3.31 8.47 1.26
CA CYS A 144 -4.46 8.35 2.16
C CYS A 144 -5.69 9.12 1.65
N ARG A 145 -5.49 10.36 1.17
CA ARG A 145 -6.59 11.14 0.57
C ARG A 145 -7.09 10.51 -0.73
N ARG A 146 -6.18 10.07 -1.59
CA ARG A 146 -6.50 9.40 -2.85
C ARG A 146 -7.29 8.12 -2.63
N ALA A 147 -6.93 7.33 -1.62
CA ALA A 147 -7.66 6.12 -1.27
C ALA A 147 -9.12 6.43 -0.88
N ALA A 148 -9.36 7.49 -0.10
CA ALA A 148 -10.71 7.93 0.23
C ALA A 148 -11.50 8.37 -1.03
N GLN A 149 -10.88 9.18 -1.89
CA GLN A 149 -11.49 9.63 -3.15
C GLN A 149 -11.77 8.46 -4.11
N LEU A 150 -10.91 7.44 -4.16
CA LEU A 150 -11.15 6.22 -4.92
C LEU A 150 -12.39 5.47 -4.43
N CYS A 151 -12.58 5.40 -3.11
CA CYS A 151 -13.78 4.79 -2.53
C CYS A 151 -15.05 5.54 -2.95
N ASP A 152 -15.01 6.87 -2.91
CA ASP A 152 -16.15 7.70 -3.30
C ASP A 152 -16.45 7.56 -4.79
N ALA A 153 -15.42 7.63 -5.66
CA ALA A 153 -15.57 7.42 -7.10
C ALA A 153 -16.19 6.06 -7.45
N VAL A 154 -15.79 4.99 -6.73
CA VAL A 154 -16.39 3.66 -6.94
C VAL A 154 -17.85 3.62 -6.48
N ARG A 155 -18.20 4.26 -5.36
CA ARG A 155 -19.59 4.32 -4.86
C ARG A 155 -20.51 5.10 -5.79
N GLU A 156 -19.98 6.15 -6.41
CA GLU A 156 -20.70 7.05 -7.31
C GLU A 156 -20.70 6.56 -8.77
N ASP A 157 -20.06 5.43 -9.06
CA ASP A 157 -19.84 4.89 -10.42
C ASP A 157 -19.11 5.90 -11.33
N ASP A 158 -18.30 6.80 -10.73
CA ASP A 158 -17.46 7.77 -11.45
C ASP A 158 -16.15 7.12 -11.91
N PHE A 159 -16.25 6.40 -13.02
CA PHE A 159 -15.15 5.61 -13.54
C PHE A 159 -14.01 6.48 -14.10
N GLU A 160 -14.29 7.66 -14.60
CA GLU A 160 -13.27 8.61 -15.09
C GLU A 160 -12.39 9.08 -13.93
N THR A 161 -12.99 9.53 -12.84
CA THR A 161 -12.26 9.89 -11.62
C THR A 161 -11.49 8.69 -11.05
N PHE A 162 -12.08 7.50 -11.04
CA PHE A 162 -11.40 6.28 -10.60
C PHE A 162 -10.10 6.04 -11.39
N LEU A 163 -10.15 6.05 -12.72
CA LEU A 163 -8.97 5.85 -13.58
C LEU A 163 -7.91 6.94 -13.38
N ARG A 164 -8.33 8.19 -13.31
CA ARG A 164 -7.41 9.31 -13.05
C ARG A 164 -6.67 9.13 -11.73
N LEU A 165 -7.37 8.79 -10.67
CA LEU A 165 -6.78 8.58 -9.34
C LEU A 165 -5.82 7.38 -9.29
N ILE A 166 -6.10 6.30 -10.03
CA ILE A 166 -5.18 5.16 -10.18
C ILE A 166 -3.87 5.61 -10.83
N ILE A 167 -3.96 6.39 -11.92
CA ILE A 167 -2.77 6.92 -12.62
C ILE A 167 -1.97 7.87 -11.71
N GLU A 168 -2.64 8.79 -11.01
CA GLU A 168 -2.01 9.69 -10.05
C GLU A 168 -1.31 8.93 -8.91
N GLY A 169 -1.91 7.83 -8.42
CA GLY A 169 -1.31 6.92 -7.45
C GLY A 169 -0.02 6.28 -7.95
N GLY A 170 -0.03 5.82 -9.21
CA GLY A 170 1.16 5.29 -9.88
C GLY A 170 2.28 6.32 -9.98
N HIS A 171 1.97 7.56 -10.39
CA HIS A 171 2.94 8.66 -10.45
C HIS A 171 3.48 8.98 -9.04
N SER A 172 2.62 9.08 -8.04
CA SER A 172 3.03 9.33 -6.66
C SER A 172 3.96 8.23 -6.11
N SER A 173 3.67 6.98 -6.41
CA SER A 173 4.54 5.84 -6.08
C SER A 173 5.92 5.96 -6.75
N PHE A 174 5.95 6.34 -8.02
CA PHE A 174 7.20 6.49 -8.76
C PHE A 174 8.01 7.70 -8.29
N GLU A 175 7.37 8.87 -8.17
CA GLU A 175 8.05 10.16 -7.93
C GLU A 175 8.40 10.37 -6.47
N PHE A 176 7.48 10.05 -5.54
CA PHE A 176 7.62 10.35 -4.12
C PHE A 176 8.01 9.13 -3.29
N ASN A 177 7.29 8.03 -3.41
CA ASN A 177 7.64 6.81 -2.68
C ASN A 177 8.93 6.17 -3.18
N LYS A 178 9.24 6.35 -4.48
CA LYS A 178 10.45 5.84 -5.14
C LYS A 178 10.62 4.32 -5.02
N ASN A 179 9.50 3.60 -5.15
CA ASN A 179 9.46 2.15 -5.05
C ASN A 179 9.35 1.43 -6.40
N ALA A 180 9.24 2.17 -7.51
CA ALA A 180 9.19 1.61 -8.86
C ALA A 180 10.55 1.42 -9.53
N TYR A 181 11.62 1.99 -8.96
CA TYR A 181 12.98 1.95 -9.51
C TYR A 181 13.99 1.55 -8.45
N CYS A 182 14.83 0.56 -8.76
CA CYS A 182 15.92 0.13 -7.90
C CYS A 182 17.25 0.70 -8.37
N ILE A 183 17.89 1.51 -7.53
CA ILE A 183 19.20 2.12 -7.81
C ILE A 183 20.32 1.06 -7.83
N LYS A 184 20.17 -0.01 -7.05
CA LYS A 184 21.18 -1.10 -6.96
C LYS A 184 21.30 -1.90 -8.25
N ASN A 185 20.24 -1.95 -9.06
CA ASN A 185 20.23 -2.65 -10.34
C ASN A 185 19.66 -1.76 -11.47
N PRO A 186 20.44 -0.76 -11.94
CA PRO A 186 19.98 0.17 -12.96
C PRO A 186 19.81 -0.45 -14.35
N LYS A 187 20.32 -1.67 -14.56
CA LYS A 187 20.27 -2.38 -15.87
C LYS A 187 18.98 -3.21 -16.05
N ALA A 188 18.18 -3.39 -15.00
CA ALA A 188 16.97 -4.18 -15.06
C ALA A 188 15.72 -3.40 -14.54
N PRO A 189 15.37 -2.24 -15.14
CA PRO A 189 14.24 -1.43 -14.71
C PRO A 189 12.93 -1.96 -15.32
N GLY A 190 12.54 -3.20 -15.01
CA GLY A 190 11.36 -3.84 -15.62
C GLY A 190 10.07 -3.06 -15.43
N VAL A 191 9.80 -2.58 -14.21
CA VAL A 191 8.58 -1.79 -13.91
C VAL A 191 8.57 -0.44 -14.64
N PRO A 192 9.63 0.40 -14.61
CA PRO A 192 9.67 1.62 -15.41
C PRO A 192 9.49 1.42 -16.90
N VAL A 193 10.08 0.36 -17.47
CA VAL A 193 9.91 0.03 -18.90
C VAL A 193 8.47 -0.34 -19.20
N ALA A 194 7.83 -1.18 -18.37
CA ALA A 194 6.44 -1.55 -18.55
C ALA A 194 5.52 -0.32 -18.48
N LEU A 195 5.72 0.56 -17.50
CA LEU A 195 4.97 1.82 -17.38
C LEU A 195 5.14 2.71 -18.62
N ALA A 196 6.37 2.91 -19.09
CA ALA A 196 6.64 3.74 -20.27
C ALA A 196 5.99 3.17 -21.56
N LEU A 197 5.97 1.84 -21.69
CA LEU A 197 5.31 1.20 -22.84
C LEU A 197 3.78 1.27 -22.74
N SER A 198 3.21 1.21 -21.54
CA SER A 198 1.77 1.29 -21.32
C SER A 198 1.20 2.69 -21.56
N GLN A 199 2.04 3.73 -21.50
CA GLN A 199 1.65 5.14 -21.75
C GLN A 199 1.77 5.55 -23.22
N ARG A 200 2.29 4.69 -24.08
CA ARG A 200 2.49 4.96 -25.52
C ARG A 200 1.22 4.66 -26.33
#